data_c9c63ccb8a408069b2d25add7d6224c1
#
_entry.id   c9c63ccb8a408069b2d25add7d6224c1
#
_cell.length_a   1.000
_cell.length_b   1.000
_cell.length_c   1.000
_cell.angle_alpha   90.00
_cell.angle_beta   90.00
_cell.angle_gamma   90.00
#
_symmetry.space_group_name_H-M   'P 1'
#
loop_
_entity.id
_entity.type
_entity.pdbx_description
1 polymer ?
#
loop_
_entity_poly.entity_id
_entity_poly.type
_entity_poly.pdbx_seq_one_letter_code
_entity_poly.pdbx_strand_id
1 'polypeptide(L)'
;MRILVTGGAGYIGSHTCVELLNAGYDVVVVDNLYNASEKALERVEEITGKKVVFYNADIRDKEAMNDIFDKEKVDAVIHFAGLKAVGESVVKPIEYYENNIAGTLNLCDAMRNHGVKNIIFSSSATVYGDPAFIPITEECPKGTCTNPYGWTKWMLEQILTDLHTSDPEWNVILLRYFNPIGAHKSGMIGEDPKGIPNNLLPYVAQVAIGKLECLGVFGDDYDTPDGTGVRYYIHVVDLAVGHVKALKKLEEKPEVRVYNLGTGHGYSVLDVVHAFEKACGHEVKYQIKPRRAGDIAMCYCDPTKAKEELGWEAQYGIEEMCQDSWRWQSQNPDGYATEK
;
A
#
# COMPACT_ATOMS: atom_id res chain seq x y z
N MET A 1 -15.96 14.09 -9.37
CA MET A 1 -16.19 13.14 -8.28
C MET A 1 -15.35 13.54 -7.08
N ARG A 2 -15.94 13.41 -5.89
CA ARG A 2 -15.27 13.63 -4.61
C ARG A 2 -14.95 12.28 -3.97
N ILE A 3 -13.66 12.03 -3.73
CA ILE A 3 -13.15 10.74 -3.27
C ILE A 3 -12.72 10.87 -1.82
N LEU A 4 -13.27 10.04 -0.95
CA LEU A 4 -12.77 9.88 0.42
C LEU A 4 -11.61 8.87 0.43
N VAL A 5 -10.45 9.30 0.92
CA VAL A 5 -9.26 8.47 1.06
C VAL A 5 -8.98 8.26 2.54
N THR A 6 -9.28 7.09 3.06
CA THR A 6 -8.91 6.75 4.45
C THR A 6 -7.46 6.29 4.50
N GLY A 7 -6.70 6.72 5.49
CA GLY A 7 -5.25 6.47 5.52
C GLY A 7 -4.48 7.31 4.48
N GLY A 8 -5.07 8.44 4.06
CA GLY A 8 -4.55 9.27 2.98
C GLY A 8 -3.29 10.05 3.31
N ALA A 9 -2.95 10.25 4.60
CA ALA A 9 -1.70 10.85 5.02
C ALA A 9 -0.53 9.84 5.09
N GLY A 10 -0.81 8.54 4.94
CA GLY A 10 0.18 7.48 4.90
C GLY A 10 0.94 7.42 3.58
N TYR A 11 1.91 6.49 3.50
CA TYR A 11 2.82 6.35 2.35
C TYR A 11 2.07 6.17 1.02
N ILE A 12 1.26 5.11 0.88
CA ILE A 12 0.52 4.83 -0.36
C ILE A 12 -0.59 5.87 -0.56
N GLY A 13 -1.27 6.26 0.53
CA GLY A 13 -2.37 7.22 0.50
C GLY A 13 -1.95 8.59 -0.04
N SER A 14 -0.84 9.15 0.42
CA SER A 14 -0.36 10.47 -0.03
C SER A 14 0.03 10.48 -1.52
N HIS A 15 0.69 9.42 -2.00
CA HIS A 15 0.99 9.27 -3.44
C HIS A 15 -0.30 9.12 -4.26
N THR A 16 -1.29 8.38 -3.74
CA THR A 16 -2.59 8.25 -4.40
C THR A 16 -3.34 9.58 -4.42
N CYS A 17 -3.27 10.39 -3.37
CA CYS A 17 -3.85 11.74 -3.35
C CYS A 17 -3.24 12.64 -4.45
N VAL A 18 -1.91 12.56 -4.69
CA VAL A 18 -1.26 13.30 -5.80
C VAL A 18 -1.88 12.90 -7.13
N GLU A 19 -1.98 11.60 -7.42
CA GLU A 19 -2.48 11.11 -8.69
C GLU A 19 -3.98 11.39 -8.88
N LEU A 20 -4.79 11.32 -7.81
CA LEU A 20 -6.20 11.70 -7.84
C LEU A 20 -6.39 13.18 -8.17
N LEU A 21 -5.67 14.05 -7.49
CA LEU A 21 -5.72 15.50 -7.73
C LEU A 21 -5.27 15.84 -9.14
N ASN A 22 -4.18 15.22 -9.64
CA ASN A 22 -3.70 15.38 -11.01
C ASN A 22 -4.74 14.92 -12.05
N ALA A 23 -5.47 13.86 -11.74
CA ALA A 23 -6.57 13.35 -12.58
C ALA A 23 -7.86 14.20 -12.50
N GLY A 24 -7.90 15.22 -11.64
CA GLY A 24 -9.04 16.15 -11.53
C GLY A 24 -10.12 15.74 -10.55
N TYR A 25 -9.86 14.80 -9.66
CA TYR A 25 -10.77 14.46 -8.55
C TYR A 25 -10.62 15.43 -7.39
N ASP A 26 -11.71 15.65 -6.65
CA ASP A 26 -11.68 16.30 -5.35
C ASP A 26 -11.34 15.26 -4.29
N VAL A 27 -10.42 15.56 -3.38
CA VAL A 27 -9.91 14.60 -2.39
C VAL A 27 -10.27 15.05 -0.98
N VAL A 28 -10.89 14.15 -0.24
CA VAL A 28 -11.11 14.24 1.22
C VAL A 28 -10.29 13.14 1.87
N VAL A 29 -9.47 13.47 2.86
CA VAL A 29 -8.63 12.52 3.59
C VAL A 29 -9.15 12.36 5.00
N VAL A 30 -9.22 11.11 5.47
CA VAL A 30 -9.40 10.73 6.87
C VAL A 30 -8.19 9.92 7.31
N ASP A 31 -7.49 10.40 8.34
CA ASP A 31 -6.33 9.72 8.91
C ASP A 31 -6.22 10.06 10.40
N ASN A 32 -5.90 9.11 11.26
CA ASN A 32 -5.69 9.34 12.69
C ASN A 32 -4.23 9.67 13.04
N LEU A 33 -3.37 9.76 12.03
CA LEU A 33 -1.94 10.05 12.13
C LEU A 33 -1.16 9.09 13.06
N TYR A 34 -1.70 7.89 13.30
CA TYR A 34 -1.01 6.87 14.12
C TYR A 34 0.37 6.53 13.55
N ASN A 35 0.46 6.30 12.24
CA ASN A 35 1.70 5.99 11.51
C ASN A 35 1.86 6.85 10.26
N ALA A 36 1.43 8.09 10.33
CA ALA A 36 1.48 9.05 9.24
C ALA A 36 1.80 10.45 9.77
N SER A 37 1.95 11.41 8.87
CA SER A 37 2.19 12.82 9.19
C SER A 37 1.31 13.71 8.33
N GLU A 38 0.67 14.71 8.93
CA GLU A 38 -0.09 15.74 8.21
C GLU A 38 0.80 16.49 7.19
N LYS A 39 2.10 16.57 7.46
CA LYS A 39 3.09 17.17 6.55
C LYS A 39 3.09 16.51 5.17
N ALA A 40 2.75 15.22 5.08
CA ALA A 40 2.60 14.54 3.80
C ALA A 40 1.50 15.19 2.95
N LEU A 41 0.38 15.59 3.56
CA LEU A 41 -0.73 16.24 2.86
C LEU A 41 -0.39 17.68 2.45
N GLU A 42 0.32 18.45 3.29
CA GLU A 42 0.82 19.76 2.91
C GLU A 42 1.71 19.66 1.66
N ARG A 43 2.60 18.68 1.62
CA ARG A 43 3.47 18.43 0.46
C ARG A 43 2.71 17.91 -0.77
N VAL A 44 1.63 17.16 -0.58
CA VAL A 44 0.69 16.82 -1.68
C VAL A 44 0.10 18.08 -2.29
N GLU A 45 -0.33 19.05 -1.47
CA GLU A 45 -0.83 20.35 -1.95
C GLU A 45 0.26 21.15 -2.68
N GLU A 46 1.49 21.15 -2.18
CA GLU A 46 2.62 21.81 -2.84
C GLU A 46 2.94 21.20 -4.21
N ILE A 47 2.95 19.86 -4.31
CA ILE A 47 3.23 19.12 -5.55
C ILE A 47 2.16 19.39 -6.61
N THR A 48 0.89 19.42 -6.19
CA THR A 48 -0.26 19.46 -7.12
C THR A 48 -0.80 20.87 -7.37
N GLY A 49 -0.49 21.82 -6.48
CA GLY A 49 -1.11 23.14 -6.45
C GLY A 49 -2.60 23.11 -6.08
N LYS A 50 -3.11 21.99 -5.55
CA LYS A 50 -4.52 21.79 -5.23
C LYS A 50 -4.69 21.46 -3.74
N LYS A 51 -5.89 21.80 -3.22
CA LYS A 51 -6.20 21.60 -1.81
C LYS A 51 -6.75 20.20 -1.53
N VAL A 52 -6.42 19.69 -0.34
CA VAL A 52 -6.95 18.46 0.25
C VAL A 52 -7.81 18.85 1.46
N VAL A 53 -9.02 18.32 1.52
CA VAL A 53 -9.83 18.42 2.74
C VAL A 53 -9.37 17.34 3.71
N PHE A 54 -8.90 17.69 4.89
CA PHE A 54 -8.36 16.76 5.86
C PHE A 54 -9.16 16.71 7.14
N TYR A 55 -9.46 15.51 7.60
CA TYR A 55 -10.07 15.20 8.89
C TYR A 55 -9.12 14.30 9.70
N ASN A 56 -8.60 14.82 10.80
CA ASN A 56 -7.87 13.99 11.78
C ASN A 56 -8.91 13.21 12.59
N ALA A 57 -9.24 12.00 12.12
CA ALA A 57 -10.24 11.14 12.74
C ALA A 57 -9.87 9.66 12.57
N ASP A 58 -10.38 8.84 13.49
CA ASP A 58 -10.19 7.40 13.47
C ASP A 58 -11.42 6.73 12.81
N ILE A 59 -11.19 5.80 11.89
CA ILE A 59 -12.28 5.04 11.26
C ILE A 59 -13.09 4.19 12.24
N ARG A 60 -12.58 3.96 13.45
CA ARG A 60 -13.29 3.29 14.54
C ARG A 60 -14.30 4.22 15.24
N ASP A 61 -14.17 5.52 15.06
CA ASP A 61 -15.12 6.51 15.57
C ASP A 61 -16.32 6.62 14.62
N LYS A 62 -17.40 5.93 15.00
CA LYS A 62 -18.62 5.85 14.19
C LYS A 62 -19.31 7.20 14.02
N GLU A 63 -19.30 8.06 15.04
CA GLU A 63 -19.92 9.38 14.99
C GLU A 63 -19.13 10.29 14.05
N ALA A 64 -17.81 10.35 14.23
CA ALA A 64 -16.94 11.13 13.37
C ALA A 64 -17.06 10.72 11.89
N MET A 65 -17.14 9.43 11.61
CA MET A 65 -17.31 8.94 10.23
C MET A 65 -18.64 9.40 9.62
N ASN A 66 -19.77 9.25 10.33
CA ASN A 66 -21.06 9.75 9.83
C ASN A 66 -21.05 11.27 9.62
N ASP A 67 -20.50 12.04 10.55
CA ASP A 67 -20.37 13.50 10.45
C ASP A 67 -19.56 13.93 9.21
N ILE A 68 -18.52 13.18 8.84
CA ILE A 68 -17.72 13.46 7.64
C ILE A 68 -18.56 13.22 6.37
N PHE A 69 -19.27 12.09 6.29
CA PHE A 69 -20.13 11.81 5.15
C PHE A 69 -21.31 12.79 5.02
N ASP A 70 -21.85 13.30 6.14
CA ASP A 70 -22.86 14.35 6.13
C ASP A 70 -22.35 15.66 5.51
N LYS A 71 -21.10 16.02 5.81
CA LYS A 71 -20.47 17.27 5.34
C LYS A 71 -19.99 17.20 3.91
N GLU A 72 -19.41 16.06 3.51
CA GLU A 72 -18.53 15.94 2.35
C GLU A 72 -19.21 15.19 1.21
N LYS A 73 -20.26 15.19 0.79
CA LYS A 73 -20.90 14.55 -0.40
C LYS A 73 -19.95 13.65 -1.20
N VAL A 74 -19.53 12.54 -0.58
CA VAL A 74 -18.58 11.58 -1.11
C VAL A 74 -19.24 10.72 -2.20
N ASP A 75 -18.54 10.52 -3.33
CA ASP A 75 -19.01 9.66 -4.43
C ASP A 75 -18.45 8.23 -4.35
N ALA A 76 -17.22 8.11 -3.86
CA ALA A 76 -16.52 6.83 -3.73
C ALA A 76 -15.46 6.90 -2.62
N VAL A 77 -15.06 5.73 -2.13
CA VAL A 77 -14.04 5.57 -1.08
C VAL A 77 -12.86 4.78 -1.62
N ILE A 78 -11.64 5.25 -1.33
CA ILE A 78 -10.42 4.43 -1.41
C ILE A 78 -9.96 4.17 0.02
N HIS A 79 -9.90 2.91 0.41
CA HIS A 79 -9.69 2.51 1.79
C HIS A 79 -8.30 1.93 2.00
N PHE A 80 -7.36 2.77 2.51
CA PHE A 80 -6.01 2.38 2.91
C PHE A 80 -5.88 2.21 4.42
N ALA A 81 -6.69 2.90 5.23
CA ALA A 81 -6.55 2.89 6.68
C ALA A 81 -6.52 1.46 7.23
N GLY A 82 -5.44 1.12 7.94
CA GLY A 82 -5.24 -0.19 8.52
C GLY A 82 -3.83 -0.38 9.03
N LEU A 83 -3.69 -1.16 10.10
CA LEU A 83 -2.39 -1.61 10.59
C LEU A 83 -1.83 -2.67 9.63
N LYS A 84 -0.56 -2.56 9.24
CA LYS A 84 0.04 -3.34 8.13
C LYS A 84 1.29 -4.16 8.49
N ALA A 85 1.82 -4.03 9.69
CA ALA A 85 3.08 -4.68 10.06
C ALA A 85 2.84 -6.14 10.45
N VAL A 86 3.27 -7.07 9.58
CA VAL A 86 3.08 -8.53 9.74
C VAL A 86 3.60 -9.01 11.11
N GLY A 87 4.84 -8.68 11.46
CA GLY A 87 5.44 -9.10 12.73
C GLY A 87 4.73 -8.53 13.95
N GLU A 88 4.30 -7.27 13.92
CA GLU A 88 3.52 -6.65 14.99
C GLU A 88 2.16 -7.31 15.16
N SER A 89 1.51 -7.71 14.06
CA SER A 89 0.20 -8.35 14.12
C SER A 89 0.19 -9.65 14.93
N VAL A 90 1.30 -10.39 14.92
CA VAL A 90 1.45 -11.64 15.71
C VAL A 90 1.50 -11.34 17.21
N VAL A 91 2.05 -10.19 17.60
CA VAL A 91 2.21 -9.80 19.02
C VAL A 91 1.00 -9.04 19.53
N LYS A 92 0.29 -8.32 18.63
CA LYS A 92 -0.86 -7.48 18.95
C LYS A 92 -2.10 -7.83 18.11
N PRO A 93 -2.57 -9.09 18.12
CA PRO A 93 -3.64 -9.51 17.21
C PRO A 93 -4.97 -8.80 17.45
N ILE A 94 -5.32 -8.49 18.70
CA ILE A 94 -6.58 -7.82 19.03
C ILE A 94 -6.63 -6.43 18.42
N GLU A 95 -5.57 -5.65 18.55
CA GLU A 95 -5.46 -4.30 17.99
C GLU A 95 -5.59 -4.32 16.45
N TYR A 96 -5.04 -5.38 15.80
CA TYR A 96 -5.16 -5.55 14.35
C TYR A 96 -6.60 -5.88 13.92
N TYR A 97 -7.28 -6.78 14.62
CA TYR A 97 -8.67 -7.08 14.31
C TYR A 97 -9.59 -5.90 14.64
N GLU A 98 -9.39 -5.24 15.77
CA GLU A 98 -10.19 -4.08 16.17
C GLU A 98 -10.00 -2.92 15.18
N ASN A 99 -8.76 -2.57 14.86
CA ASN A 99 -8.50 -1.48 13.92
C ASN A 99 -8.96 -1.81 12.50
N ASN A 100 -8.55 -2.96 11.96
CA ASN A 100 -8.77 -3.25 10.57
C ASN A 100 -10.20 -3.73 10.29
N ILE A 101 -10.75 -4.64 11.10
CA ILE A 101 -12.09 -5.18 10.87
C ILE A 101 -13.15 -4.22 11.39
N ALA A 102 -13.13 -3.87 12.69
CA ALA A 102 -14.18 -3.02 13.25
C ALA A 102 -14.17 -1.63 12.62
N GLY A 103 -12.98 -1.05 12.35
CA GLY A 103 -12.86 0.22 11.64
C GLY A 103 -13.46 0.18 10.23
N THR A 104 -13.20 -0.88 9.46
CA THR A 104 -13.79 -1.03 8.12
C THR A 104 -15.30 -1.26 8.18
N LEU A 105 -15.81 -2.00 9.16
CA LEU A 105 -17.26 -2.15 9.35
C LEU A 105 -17.94 -0.82 9.65
N ASN A 106 -17.34 0.02 10.49
CA ASN A 106 -17.85 1.38 10.76
C ASN A 106 -17.85 2.25 9.51
N LEU A 107 -16.78 2.20 8.71
CA LEU A 107 -16.70 2.89 7.43
C LEU A 107 -17.83 2.44 6.48
N CYS A 108 -18.02 1.12 6.32
CA CYS A 108 -19.06 0.57 5.46
C CYS A 108 -20.48 0.93 5.97
N ASP A 109 -20.68 0.99 7.28
CA ASP A 109 -21.95 1.44 7.87
C ASP A 109 -22.21 2.92 7.57
N ALA A 110 -21.21 3.79 7.73
CA ALA A 110 -21.32 5.21 7.34
C ALA A 110 -21.59 5.37 5.84
N MET A 111 -20.88 4.65 4.98
CA MET A 111 -21.13 4.62 3.54
C MET A 111 -22.58 4.24 3.20
N ARG A 112 -23.06 3.15 3.81
CA ARG A 112 -24.44 2.66 3.62
C ARG A 112 -25.47 3.71 4.04
N ASN A 113 -25.28 4.33 5.20
CA ASN A 113 -26.21 5.34 5.75
C ASN A 113 -26.32 6.57 4.84
N HIS A 114 -25.29 6.89 4.05
CA HIS A 114 -25.23 8.04 3.15
C HIS A 114 -25.38 7.67 1.66
N GLY A 115 -25.71 6.41 1.36
CA GLY A 115 -25.93 5.95 -0.02
C GLY A 115 -24.66 5.87 -0.87
N VAL A 116 -23.47 5.88 -0.26
CA VAL A 116 -22.19 5.71 -0.96
C VAL A 116 -21.87 4.23 -1.04
N LYS A 117 -21.85 3.66 -2.25
CA LYS A 117 -21.74 2.20 -2.47
C LYS A 117 -20.57 1.83 -3.39
N ASN A 118 -19.63 2.74 -3.60
CA ASN A 118 -18.45 2.55 -4.44
C ASN A 118 -17.19 2.53 -3.56
N ILE A 119 -16.48 1.40 -3.52
CA ILE A 119 -15.28 1.25 -2.71
C ILE A 119 -14.15 0.54 -3.45
N ILE A 120 -12.94 1.10 -3.34
CA ILE A 120 -11.69 0.43 -3.67
C ILE A 120 -10.99 0.08 -2.37
N PHE A 121 -10.72 -1.20 -2.19
CA PHE A 121 -10.05 -1.72 -0.99
C PHE A 121 -8.61 -2.07 -1.26
N SER A 122 -7.72 -1.52 -0.45
CA SER A 122 -6.31 -1.87 -0.35
C SER A 122 -6.18 -3.28 0.24
N SER A 123 -6.24 -4.30 -0.61
CA SER A 123 -5.96 -5.68 -0.22
C SER A 123 -4.46 -5.98 -0.33
N SER A 124 -4.08 -7.24 -0.21
CA SER A 124 -2.69 -7.67 -0.16
C SER A 124 -2.54 -9.05 -0.77
N ALA A 125 -1.38 -9.31 -1.38
CA ALA A 125 -0.98 -10.65 -1.80
C ALA A 125 -0.94 -11.68 -0.65
N THR A 126 -0.90 -11.24 0.60
CA THR A 126 -0.95 -12.13 1.78
C THR A 126 -2.22 -12.97 1.86
N VAL A 127 -3.31 -12.56 1.17
CA VAL A 127 -4.55 -13.34 1.11
C VAL A 127 -4.41 -14.66 0.36
N TYR A 128 -3.37 -14.79 -0.47
CA TYR A 128 -3.08 -16.05 -1.17
C TYR A 128 -2.41 -17.09 -0.25
N GLY A 129 -1.84 -16.66 0.89
CA GLY A 129 -1.10 -17.55 1.78
C GLY A 129 0.08 -18.21 1.07
N ASP A 130 0.12 -19.54 1.12
CA ASP A 130 1.00 -20.35 0.27
C ASP A 130 0.26 -20.58 -1.08
N PRO A 131 0.67 -19.90 -2.16
CA PRO A 131 -0.11 -19.88 -3.39
C PRO A 131 -0.12 -21.26 -4.09
N ALA A 132 -1.28 -21.67 -4.58
CA ALA A 132 -1.45 -22.95 -5.25
C ALA A 132 -0.63 -23.07 -6.55
N PHE A 133 -0.29 -21.95 -7.17
CA PHE A 133 0.54 -21.87 -8.38
C PHE A 133 1.21 -20.49 -8.53
N ILE A 134 2.29 -20.46 -9.31
CA ILE A 134 3.08 -19.26 -9.63
C ILE A 134 3.30 -19.26 -11.15
N PRO A 135 3.09 -18.13 -11.87
CA PRO A 135 2.68 -16.81 -11.36
C PRO A 135 1.26 -16.80 -10.78
N ILE A 136 1.05 -15.99 -9.74
CA ILE A 136 -0.24 -15.88 -9.04
C ILE A 136 -1.19 -15.04 -9.90
N THR A 137 -2.30 -15.63 -10.36
CA THR A 137 -3.42 -14.90 -10.96
C THR A 137 -4.52 -14.67 -9.94
N GLU A 138 -5.53 -13.86 -10.27
CA GLU A 138 -6.69 -13.63 -9.40
C GLU A 138 -7.57 -14.89 -9.22
N GLU A 139 -7.43 -15.87 -10.10
CA GLU A 139 -8.07 -17.19 -9.99
C GLU A 139 -7.40 -18.09 -8.95
N CYS A 140 -6.18 -17.76 -8.52
CA CYS A 140 -5.54 -18.48 -7.44
C CYS A 140 -6.42 -18.40 -6.18
N PRO A 141 -6.82 -19.54 -5.59
CA PRO A 141 -7.68 -19.53 -4.42
C PRO A 141 -7.00 -18.80 -3.27
N LYS A 142 -7.82 -18.10 -2.47
CA LYS A 142 -7.32 -17.53 -1.22
C LYS A 142 -6.86 -18.65 -0.30
N GLY A 143 -5.62 -18.57 0.16
CA GLY A 143 -5.01 -19.59 1.01
C GLY A 143 -5.21 -19.34 2.51
N THR A 144 -4.55 -20.17 3.31
CA THR A 144 -4.49 -19.98 4.75
C THR A 144 -3.44 -18.92 5.09
N CYS A 145 -3.87 -17.82 5.70
CA CYS A 145 -2.96 -16.78 6.13
C CYS A 145 -2.14 -17.22 7.34
N THR A 146 -0.88 -16.82 7.39
CA THR A 146 0.06 -17.21 8.45
C THR A 146 0.14 -16.22 9.61
N ASN A 147 -0.58 -15.09 9.52
CA ASN A 147 -0.53 -14.02 10.51
C ASN A 147 -1.85 -13.23 10.56
N PRO A 148 -2.12 -12.53 11.69
CA PRO A 148 -3.35 -11.76 11.87
C PRO A 148 -3.57 -10.66 10.83
N TYR A 149 -2.51 -9.96 10.38
CA TYR A 149 -2.65 -8.96 9.31
C TYR A 149 -3.22 -9.58 8.03
N GLY A 150 -2.65 -10.70 7.58
CA GLY A 150 -3.16 -11.41 6.40
C GLY A 150 -4.62 -11.83 6.58
N TRP A 151 -4.99 -12.35 7.75
CA TRP A 151 -6.37 -12.69 8.08
C TRP A 151 -7.30 -11.48 8.03
N THR A 152 -6.88 -10.29 8.50
CA THR A 152 -7.73 -9.10 8.38
C THR A 152 -8.02 -8.76 6.92
N LYS A 153 -7.03 -8.82 6.03
CA LYS A 153 -7.23 -8.57 4.61
C LYS A 153 -8.13 -9.63 3.96
N TRP A 154 -7.89 -10.90 4.27
CA TRP A 154 -8.71 -12.01 3.79
C TRP A 154 -10.19 -11.88 4.19
N MET A 155 -10.45 -11.59 5.47
CA MET A 155 -11.81 -11.41 6.01
C MET A 155 -12.48 -10.17 5.41
N LEU A 156 -11.77 -9.07 5.25
CA LEU A 156 -12.32 -7.85 4.67
C LEU A 156 -12.71 -8.01 3.21
N GLU A 157 -11.95 -8.77 2.41
CA GLU A 157 -12.40 -9.12 1.06
C GLU A 157 -13.73 -9.90 1.08
N GLN A 158 -13.89 -10.83 2.03
CA GLN A 158 -15.13 -11.57 2.17
C GLN A 158 -16.29 -10.65 2.61
N ILE A 159 -16.07 -9.83 3.64
CA ILE A 159 -17.07 -8.87 4.14
C ILE A 159 -17.56 -7.94 3.02
N LEU A 160 -16.64 -7.38 2.24
CA LEU A 160 -16.99 -6.48 1.14
C LEU A 160 -17.73 -7.23 0.00
N THR A 161 -17.40 -8.47 -0.24
CA THR A 161 -18.14 -9.33 -1.19
C THR A 161 -19.56 -9.61 -0.68
N ASP A 162 -19.71 -9.87 0.62
CA ASP A 162 -21.02 -10.13 1.24
C ASP A 162 -21.90 -8.86 1.25
N LEU A 163 -21.31 -7.66 1.36
CA LEU A 163 -22.04 -6.40 1.18
C LEU A 163 -22.66 -6.30 -0.21
N HIS A 164 -21.91 -6.59 -1.27
CA HIS A 164 -22.45 -6.63 -2.63
C HIS A 164 -23.53 -7.72 -2.77
N THR A 165 -23.31 -8.89 -2.19
CA THR A 165 -24.30 -9.99 -2.24
C THR A 165 -25.62 -9.59 -1.58
N SER A 166 -25.55 -8.84 -0.48
CA SER A 166 -26.73 -8.35 0.25
C SER A 166 -27.42 -7.18 -0.46
N ASP A 167 -26.69 -6.39 -1.19
CA ASP A 167 -27.16 -5.23 -1.92
C ASP A 167 -26.31 -5.02 -3.20
N PRO A 168 -26.82 -5.43 -4.38
CA PRO A 168 -26.09 -5.40 -5.64
C PRO A 168 -25.72 -4.01 -6.16
N GLU A 169 -26.17 -2.94 -5.51
CA GLU A 169 -25.71 -1.59 -5.84
C GLU A 169 -24.30 -1.28 -5.35
N TRP A 170 -23.74 -2.10 -4.42
CA TRP A 170 -22.35 -1.99 -4.04
C TRP A 170 -21.43 -2.40 -5.17
N ASN A 171 -20.48 -1.54 -5.48
CA ASN A 171 -19.39 -1.80 -6.41
C ASN A 171 -18.07 -1.84 -5.62
N VAL A 172 -17.38 -2.96 -5.68
CA VAL A 172 -16.20 -3.25 -4.87
C VAL A 172 -15.05 -3.61 -5.78
N ILE A 173 -13.93 -2.89 -5.68
CA ILE A 173 -12.68 -3.30 -6.32
C ILE A 173 -11.66 -3.64 -5.24
N LEU A 174 -11.16 -4.86 -5.29
CA LEU A 174 -10.14 -5.40 -4.40
C LEU A 174 -8.80 -5.37 -5.13
N LEU A 175 -7.89 -4.52 -4.68
CA LEU A 175 -6.55 -4.42 -5.27
C LEU A 175 -5.56 -5.18 -4.41
N ARG A 176 -5.08 -6.31 -4.92
CA ARG A 176 -4.04 -7.14 -4.28
C ARG A 176 -2.68 -6.73 -4.81
N TYR A 177 -1.86 -6.15 -3.98
CA TYR A 177 -0.53 -5.74 -4.36
C TYR A 177 0.54 -6.28 -3.42
N PHE A 178 1.77 -6.27 -3.92
CA PHE A 178 2.93 -6.86 -3.28
C PHE A 178 3.67 -5.80 -2.47
N ASN A 179 4.95 -5.60 -2.69
CA ASN A 179 5.76 -4.70 -1.90
C ASN A 179 5.87 -3.32 -2.59
N PRO A 180 5.08 -2.31 -2.21
CA PRO A 180 5.27 -0.97 -2.73
C PRO A 180 6.57 -0.38 -2.21
N ILE A 181 7.38 0.16 -3.13
CA ILE A 181 8.64 0.83 -2.86
C ILE A 181 8.75 2.08 -3.75
N GLY A 182 9.79 2.86 -3.58
CA GLY A 182 9.94 4.11 -4.31
C GLY A 182 9.41 5.32 -3.53
N ALA A 183 9.41 6.45 -4.17
CA ALA A 183 8.88 7.71 -3.66
C ALA A 183 8.43 8.59 -4.82
N HIS A 184 7.81 9.73 -4.54
CA HIS A 184 7.49 10.68 -5.60
C HIS A 184 8.78 11.31 -6.15
N LYS A 185 8.85 11.48 -7.47
CA LYS A 185 10.02 12.02 -8.17
C LYS A 185 10.50 13.40 -7.69
N SER A 186 9.65 14.15 -6.99
CA SER A 186 10.05 15.42 -6.38
C SER A 186 10.96 15.27 -5.16
N GLY A 187 10.99 14.10 -4.52
CA GLY A 187 11.62 13.88 -3.23
C GLY A 187 10.88 14.50 -2.05
N MET A 188 9.66 14.99 -2.24
CA MET A 188 8.89 15.68 -1.19
C MET A 188 8.05 14.72 -0.35
N ILE A 189 7.57 13.61 -0.92
CA ILE A 189 6.82 12.56 -0.21
C ILE A 189 7.43 11.19 -0.46
N GLY A 190 7.40 10.34 0.57
CA GLY A 190 7.98 9.00 0.55
C GLY A 190 7.57 8.18 1.77
N GLU A 191 8.16 7.00 1.95
CA GLU A 191 7.90 6.16 3.12
C GLU A 191 8.70 6.66 4.33
N ASP A 192 7.99 7.01 5.41
CA ASP A 192 8.58 7.48 6.68
C ASP A 192 8.07 6.60 7.84
N PRO A 193 8.64 5.39 8.01
CA PRO A 193 8.21 4.49 9.07
C PRO A 193 8.65 5.00 10.44
N LYS A 194 7.73 5.00 11.41
CA LYS A 194 8.06 5.27 12.81
C LYS A 194 8.89 4.11 13.39
N GLY A 195 10.08 4.42 13.87
CA GLY A 195 11.01 3.43 14.44
C GLY A 195 11.83 2.66 13.39
N ILE A 196 12.26 1.44 13.74
CA ILE A 196 13.05 0.60 12.83
C ILE A 196 12.16 0.05 11.71
N PRO A 197 12.52 0.26 10.43
CA PRO A 197 11.71 -0.23 9.32
C PRO A 197 11.59 -1.75 9.30
N ASN A 198 10.37 -2.23 9.01
CA ASN A 198 10.12 -3.66 8.79
C ASN A 198 10.27 -4.07 7.31
N ASN A 199 10.16 -3.13 6.38
CA ASN A 199 10.29 -3.35 4.95
C ASN A 199 11.73 -3.17 4.49
N LEU A 200 12.11 -3.89 3.41
CA LEU A 200 13.49 -3.92 2.91
C LEU A 200 13.98 -2.52 2.50
N LEU A 201 13.27 -1.83 1.62
CA LEU A 201 13.79 -0.60 1.01
C LEU A 201 13.99 0.55 2.00
N PRO A 202 13.06 0.88 2.91
CA PRO A 202 13.33 1.91 3.91
C PRO A 202 14.46 1.51 4.88
N TYR A 203 14.65 0.19 5.14
CA TYR A 203 15.80 -0.27 5.92
C TYR A 203 17.11 -0.02 5.17
N VAL A 204 17.19 -0.39 3.90
CA VAL A 204 18.33 -0.12 3.01
C VAL A 204 18.65 1.38 2.95
N ALA A 205 17.63 2.21 2.80
CA ALA A 205 17.78 3.67 2.78
C ALA A 205 18.35 4.23 4.09
N GLN A 206 17.91 3.71 5.24
CA GLN A 206 18.44 4.11 6.55
C GLN A 206 19.88 3.61 6.79
N VAL A 207 20.28 2.46 6.23
CA VAL A 207 21.69 2.05 6.21
C VAL A 207 22.51 2.99 5.33
N ALA A 208 22.02 3.31 4.14
CA ALA A 208 22.72 4.20 3.20
C ALA A 208 22.99 5.59 3.76
N ILE A 209 22.06 6.18 4.54
CA ILE A 209 22.30 7.48 5.18
C ILE A 209 23.00 7.36 6.55
N GLY A 210 23.39 6.15 6.98
CA GLY A 210 24.13 5.92 8.22
C GLY A 210 23.30 5.94 9.52
N LYS A 211 21.96 5.88 9.43
CA LYS A 211 21.08 5.74 10.60
C LYS A 211 21.10 4.33 11.18
N LEU A 212 21.23 3.33 10.33
CA LEU A 212 21.40 1.92 10.70
C LEU A 212 22.76 1.44 10.26
N GLU A 213 23.34 0.54 11.04
CA GLU A 213 24.71 0.08 10.83
C GLU A 213 24.84 -0.86 9.64
N CYS A 214 23.90 -1.82 9.51
CA CYS A 214 24.02 -2.91 8.56
C CYS A 214 22.67 -3.55 8.25
N LEU A 215 22.44 -3.92 6.99
CA LEU A 215 21.27 -4.68 6.56
C LEU A 215 21.45 -6.18 6.87
N GLY A 216 20.45 -6.84 7.43
CA GLY A 216 20.39 -8.30 7.50
C GLY A 216 19.72 -8.89 6.26
N VAL A 217 20.46 -9.69 5.49
CA VAL A 217 19.95 -10.48 4.37
C VAL A 217 19.65 -11.89 4.86
N PHE A 218 18.37 -12.31 4.85
CA PHE A 218 17.93 -13.56 5.47
C PHE A 218 17.92 -14.72 4.47
N GLY A 219 18.96 -15.54 4.51
CA GLY A 219 19.20 -16.68 3.62
C GLY A 219 19.91 -16.26 2.33
N ASP A 220 20.88 -17.11 1.93
CA ASP A 220 21.64 -17.03 0.68
C ASP A 220 21.69 -18.40 -0.03
N ASP A 221 20.81 -19.31 0.38
CA ASP A 221 20.74 -20.69 -0.06
C ASP A 221 19.38 -21.05 -0.67
N TYR A 222 18.57 -20.05 -1.07
CA TYR A 222 17.33 -20.27 -1.83
C TYR A 222 17.63 -20.72 -3.26
N ASP A 223 16.71 -21.47 -3.85
CA ASP A 223 16.75 -21.82 -5.28
C ASP A 223 16.37 -20.60 -6.13
N THR A 224 17.28 -19.63 -6.21
CA THR A 224 17.18 -18.35 -6.92
C THR A 224 18.54 -17.99 -7.51
N PRO A 225 18.63 -17.07 -8.48
CA PRO A 225 19.89 -16.79 -9.19
C PRO A 225 21.07 -16.39 -8.30
N ASP A 226 20.82 -15.69 -7.18
CA ASP A 226 21.85 -15.24 -6.24
C ASP A 226 21.73 -15.85 -4.85
N GLY A 227 20.83 -16.81 -4.69
CA GLY A 227 20.56 -17.50 -3.42
C GLY A 227 19.69 -16.72 -2.46
N THR A 228 19.35 -15.45 -2.73
CA THR A 228 18.48 -14.64 -1.85
C THR A 228 17.03 -14.67 -2.30
N GLY A 229 16.10 -14.34 -1.39
CA GLY A 229 14.68 -14.39 -1.69
C GLY A 229 14.28 -13.39 -2.76
N VAL A 230 13.45 -13.82 -3.74
CA VAL A 230 12.92 -12.99 -4.82
C VAL A 230 11.51 -12.52 -4.47
N ARG A 231 11.27 -11.23 -4.60
CA ARG A 231 9.96 -10.62 -4.34
C ARG A 231 9.59 -9.69 -5.49
N TYR A 232 8.28 -9.44 -5.58
CA TYR A 232 7.74 -8.41 -6.44
C TYR A 232 7.72 -7.07 -5.72
N TYR A 233 8.33 -6.11 -6.38
CA TYR A 233 8.26 -4.72 -5.96
C TYR A 233 7.46 -3.94 -7.00
N ILE A 234 6.70 -2.98 -6.54
CA ILE A 234 5.94 -2.07 -7.38
C ILE A 234 6.27 -0.64 -6.98
N HIS A 235 6.50 0.22 -7.96
CA HIS A 235 6.69 1.62 -7.65
C HIS A 235 5.41 2.21 -7.07
N VAL A 236 5.52 2.94 -5.95
CA VAL A 236 4.35 3.51 -5.27
C VAL A 236 3.51 4.43 -6.15
N VAL A 237 4.13 5.12 -7.13
CA VAL A 237 3.41 5.94 -8.12
C VAL A 237 2.63 5.06 -9.09
N ASP A 238 3.20 3.95 -9.59
CA ASP A 238 2.46 2.99 -10.42
C ASP A 238 1.25 2.42 -9.67
N LEU A 239 1.44 2.10 -8.39
CA LEU A 239 0.37 1.64 -7.52
C LEU A 239 -0.72 2.72 -7.36
N ALA A 240 -0.33 3.97 -7.14
CA ALA A 240 -1.26 5.10 -7.04
C ALA A 240 -2.07 5.29 -8.34
N VAL A 241 -1.40 5.23 -9.49
CA VAL A 241 -2.07 5.25 -10.81
C VAL A 241 -3.03 4.07 -10.97
N GLY A 242 -2.70 2.89 -10.44
CA GLY A 242 -3.59 1.73 -10.42
C GLY A 242 -4.91 2.01 -9.69
N HIS A 243 -4.87 2.74 -8.57
CA HIS A 243 -6.08 3.16 -7.85
C HIS A 243 -6.93 4.16 -8.67
N VAL A 244 -6.29 5.10 -9.37
CA VAL A 244 -6.99 6.03 -10.27
C VAL A 244 -7.67 5.29 -11.42
N LYS A 245 -7.00 4.28 -11.99
CA LYS A 245 -7.59 3.43 -13.04
C LYS A 245 -8.76 2.60 -12.50
N ALA A 246 -8.64 2.08 -11.29
CA ALA A 246 -9.72 1.35 -10.63
C ALA A 246 -10.95 2.24 -10.36
N LEU A 247 -10.78 3.54 -10.04
CA LEU A 247 -11.91 4.48 -9.92
C LEU A 247 -12.70 4.60 -11.23
N LYS A 248 -12.03 4.67 -12.36
CA LYS A 248 -12.71 4.69 -13.67
C LYS A 248 -13.51 3.40 -13.89
N LYS A 249 -12.98 2.26 -13.44
CA LYS A 249 -13.69 0.99 -13.51
C LYS A 249 -14.93 0.94 -12.64
N LEU A 250 -14.94 1.61 -11.47
CA LEU A 250 -16.15 1.74 -10.63
C LEU A 250 -17.32 2.44 -11.34
N GLU A 251 -17.04 3.38 -12.25
CA GLU A 251 -18.08 4.08 -13.03
C GLU A 251 -18.87 3.11 -13.95
N GLU A 252 -18.27 1.98 -14.32
CA GLU A 252 -18.92 0.91 -15.10
C GLU A 252 -19.85 0.03 -14.25
N LYS A 253 -19.92 0.23 -12.93
CA LYS A 253 -20.64 -0.60 -11.97
C LYS A 253 -20.23 -2.09 -12.06
N PRO A 254 -18.96 -2.39 -11.77
CA PRO A 254 -18.36 -3.68 -12.09
C PRO A 254 -18.76 -4.80 -11.13
N GLU A 255 -19.67 -4.55 -10.16
CA GLU A 255 -19.97 -5.48 -9.07
C GLU A 255 -18.76 -5.68 -8.14
N VAL A 256 -18.29 -6.91 -7.95
CA VAL A 256 -17.04 -7.22 -7.25
C VAL A 256 -15.97 -7.60 -8.27
N ARG A 257 -14.83 -6.92 -8.24
CA ARG A 257 -13.67 -7.22 -9.07
C ARG A 257 -12.40 -7.28 -8.24
N VAL A 258 -11.53 -8.19 -8.62
CA VAL A 258 -10.20 -8.37 -8.00
C VAL A 258 -9.15 -8.15 -9.05
N TYR A 259 -8.09 -7.40 -8.71
CA TYR A 259 -6.93 -7.19 -9.58
C TYR A 259 -5.63 -7.31 -8.80
N ASN A 260 -4.70 -8.08 -9.37
CA ASN A 260 -3.31 -8.09 -8.93
C ASN A 260 -2.57 -6.89 -9.53
N LEU A 261 -1.92 -6.10 -8.69
CA LEU A 261 -1.06 -5.01 -9.12
C LEU A 261 0.41 -5.35 -8.82
N GLY A 262 1.17 -5.59 -9.87
CA GLY A 262 2.59 -5.92 -9.80
C GLY A 262 3.28 -5.64 -11.14
N THR A 263 4.61 -5.72 -11.16
CA THR A 263 5.41 -5.42 -12.35
C THR A 263 5.50 -6.59 -13.34
N GLY A 264 5.07 -7.79 -12.97
CA GLY A 264 5.35 -9.01 -13.74
C GLY A 264 6.82 -9.45 -13.68
N HIS A 265 7.66 -8.80 -12.88
CA HIS A 265 9.10 -9.07 -12.78
C HIS A 265 9.56 -9.09 -11.32
N GLY A 266 10.25 -10.17 -10.89
CA GLY A 266 10.77 -10.32 -9.53
C GLY A 266 12.21 -9.83 -9.41
N TYR A 267 12.56 -9.29 -8.25
CA TYR A 267 13.92 -8.89 -7.89
C TYR A 267 14.34 -9.57 -6.60
N SER A 268 15.58 -10.01 -6.56
CA SER A 268 16.18 -10.56 -5.35
C SER A 268 16.50 -9.47 -4.32
N VAL A 269 16.78 -9.87 -3.09
CA VAL A 269 17.24 -8.91 -2.07
C VAL A 269 18.53 -8.23 -2.51
N LEU A 270 19.47 -8.96 -3.11
CA LEU A 270 20.74 -8.38 -3.57
C LEU A 270 20.55 -7.50 -4.83
N ASP A 271 19.60 -7.81 -5.72
CA ASP A 271 19.25 -6.91 -6.83
C ASP A 271 18.83 -5.52 -6.29
N VAL A 272 17.99 -5.51 -5.24
CA VAL A 272 17.56 -4.27 -4.59
C VAL A 272 18.74 -3.52 -3.95
N VAL A 273 19.64 -4.24 -3.24
CA VAL A 273 20.83 -3.64 -2.64
C VAL A 273 21.71 -3.02 -3.71
N HIS A 274 22.05 -3.74 -4.77
CA HIS A 274 22.91 -3.24 -5.83
C HIS A 274 22.29 -2.07 -6.62
N ALA A 275 20.97 -2.11 -6.86
CA ALA A 275 20.27 -0.99 -7.48
C ALA A 275 20.29 0.25 -6.56
N PHE A 276 20.19 0.05 -5.25
CA PHE A 276 20.26 1.15 -4.29
C PHE A 276 21.67 1.75 -4.15
N GLU A 277 22.71 0.92 -4.21
CA GLU A 277 24.12 1.36 -4.25
C GLU A 277 24.40 2.25 -5.46
N LYS A 278 23.87 1.88 -6.64
CA LYS A 278 23.92 2.74 -7.84
C LYS A 278 23.21 4.08 -7.61
N ALA A 279 22.06 4.07 -6.94
CA ALA A 279 21.26 5.27 -6.69
C ALA A 279 21.94 6.21 -5.70
N CYS A 280 22.53 5.69 -4.61
CA CYS A 280 23.17 6.51 -3.57
C CYS A 280 24.65 6.80 -3.85
N GLY A 281 25.31 6.06 -4.74
CA GLY A 281 26.72 6.25 -5.15
C GLY A 281 27.74 5.69 -4.17
N HIS A 282 27.33 4.86 -3.21
CA HIS A 282 28.23 4.20 -2.25
C HIS A 282 27.68 2.84 -1.82
N GLU A 283 28.53 2.04 -1.18
CA GLU A 283 28.20 0.69 -0.70
C GLU A 283 27.16 0.73 0.42
N VAL A 284 26.22 -0.21 0.38
CA VAL A 284 25.23 -0.49 1.44
C VAL A 284 25.69 -1.72 2.21
N LYS A 285 26.14 -1.53 3.43
CA LYS A 285 26.63 -2.64 4.28
C LYS A 285 25.53 -3.65 4.57
N TYR A 286 25.80 -4.93 4.31
CA TYR A 286 24.91 -6.01 4.66
C TYR A 286 25.66 -7.24 5.21
N GLN A 287 24.93 -8.10 5.90
CA GLN A 287 25.43 -9.41 6.36
C GLN A 287 24.34 -10.47 6.15
N ILE A 288 24.79 -11.64 5.72
CA ILE A 288 23.92 -12.80 5.56
C ILE A 288 23.52 -13.32 6.95
N LYS A 289 22.24 -13.60 7.12
CA LYS A 289 21.65 -14.20 8.33
C LYS A 289 20.89 -15.47 7.96
N PRO A 290 20.68 -16.37 8.92
CA PRO A 290 19.82 -17.55 8.69
C PRO A 290 18.45 -17.16 8.15
N ARG A 291 17.83 -18.04 7.36
CA ARG A 291 16.46 -17.86 6.86
C ARG A 291 15.48 -17.57 8.00
N ARG A 292 14.51 -16.71 7.74
CA ARG A 292 13.38 -16.55 8.66
C ARG A 292 12.37 -17.67 8.44
N ALA A 293 11.73 -18.11 9.52
CA ALA A 293 10.67 -19.09 9.43
C ALA A 293 9.50 -18.57 8.55
N GLY A 294 9.06 -19.38 7.59
CA GLY A 294 7.97 -19.04 6.68
C GLY A 294 8.36 -18.22 5.45
N ASP A 295 9.64 -17.85 5.28
CA ASP A 295 10.08 -17.20 4.03
C ASP A 295 10.12 -18.23 2.89
N ILE A 296 9.56 -17.85 1.73
CA ILE A 296 9.57 -18.64 0.49
C ILE A 296 10.58 -18.06 -0.51
N ALA A 297 11.10 -18.92 -1.40
CA ALA A 297 12.11 -18.51 -2.38
C ALA A 297 11.64 -17.41 -3.32
N MET A 298 10.45 -17.59 -3.90
CA MET A 298 9.87 -16.65 -4.87
C MET A 298 8.36 -16.47 -4.61
N CYS A 299 7.88 -15.24 -4.79
CA CYS A 299 6.45 -14.92 -4.75
C CYS A 299 6.18 -13.84 -5.77
N TYR A 300 5.40 -14.16 -6.82
CA TYR A 300 5.09 -13.23 -7.90
C TYR A 300 3.73 -13.45 -8.58
N CYS A 301 3.15 -12.37 -9.12
CA CYS A 301 1.84 -12.41 -9.78
C CYS A 301 1.92 -12.15 -11.28
N ASP A 302 0.84 -12.50 -11.93
CA ASP A 302 0.51 -12.09 -13.29
C ASP A 302 -0.40 -10.85 -13.23
N PRO A 303 0.01 -9.68 -13.77
CA PRO A 303 -0.80 -8.47 -13.80
C PRO A 303 -1.67 -8.34 -15.07
N THR A 304 -1.76 -9.38 -15.90
CA THR A 304 -2.43 -9.34 -17.22
C THR A 304 -3.86 -8.84 -17.12
N LYS A 305 -4.62 -9.29 -16.13
CA LYS A 305 -6.01 -8.85 -15.93
C LYS A 305 -6.11 -7.35 -15.66
N ALA A 306 -5.22 -6.77 -14.86
CA ALA A 306 -5.19 -5.34 -14.62
C ALA A 306 -4.84 -4.56 -15.91
N LYS A 307 -3.95 -5.10 -16.74
CA LYS A 307 -3.62 -4.51 -18.03
C LYS A 307 -4.82 -4.52 -18.99
N GLU A 308 -5.51 -5.64 -19.09
CA GLU A 308 -6.63 -5.80 -20.03
C GLU A 308 -7.89 -5.04 -19.60
N GLU A 309 -8.26 -5.11 -18.31
CA GLU A 309 -9.52 -4.57 -17.83
C GLU A 309 -9.43 -3.13 -17.28
N LEU A 310 -8.28 -2.73 -16.73
CA LEU A 310 -8.06 -1.36 -16.22
C LEU A 310 -7.24 -0.49 -17.18
N GLY A 311 -6.59 -1.08 -18.19
CA GLY A 311 -5.60 -0.38 -19.01
C GLY A 311 -4.43 0.11 -18.15
N TRP A 312 -4.04 -0.68 -17.14
CA TRP A 312 -2.96 -0.37 -16.22
C TRP A 312 -1.78 -1.32 -16.41
N GLU A 313 -0.59 -0.76 -16.42
CA GLU A 313 0.68 -1.50 -16.47
C GLU A 313 1.73 -0.71 -15.70
N ALA A 314 2.55 -1.39 -14.91
CA ALA A 314 3.66 -0.77 -14.21
C ALA A 314 4.69 -0.20 -15.20
N GLN A 315 5.17 1.01 -14.97
CA GLN A 315 6.08 1.74 -15.86
C GLN A 315 7.50 1.83 -15.30
N TYR A 316 7.66 1.74 -13.99
CA TYR A 316 8.94 1.96 -13.32
C TYR A 316 9.62 0.64 -12.96
N GLY A 317 10.94 0.55 -13.22
CA GLY A 317 11.80 -0.55 -12.82
C GLY A 317 12.47 -0.33 -11.47
N ILE A 318 13.32 -1.28 -11.07
CA ILE A 318 14.02 -1.24 -9.78
C ILE A 318 14.98 -0.06 -9.66
N GLU A 319 15.55 0.39 -10.77
CA GLU A 319 16.48 1.53 -10.76
C GLU A 319 15.76 2.82 -10.39
N GLU A 320 14.61 3.11 -11.03
CA GLU A 320 13.79 4.28 -10.69
C GLU A 320 13.22 4.18 -9.27
N MET A 321 12.77 3.00 -8.87
CA MET A 321 12.28 2.77 -7.50
C MET A 321 13.34 3.13 -6.46
N CYS A 322 14.60 2.72 -6.67
CA CYS A 322 15.72 3.01 -5.77
C CYS A 322 16.15 4.49 -5.85
N GLN A 323 16.21 5.06 -7.07
CA GLN A 323 16.58 6.48 -7.26
C GLN A 323 15.59 7.42 -6.57
N ASP A 324 14.29 7.18 -6.72
CA ASP A 324 13.27 8.02 -6.11
C ASP A 324 13.23 7.84 -4.59
N SER A 325 13.42 6.61 -4.08
CA SER A 325 13.58 6.36 -2.64
C SER A 325 14.80 7.06 -2.06
N TRP A 326 15.94 7.02 -2.77
CA TRP A 326 17.15 7.72 -2.32
C TRP A 326 16.98 9.23 -2.34
N ARG A 327 16.34 9.79 -3.38
CA ARG A 327 16.03 11.20 -3.46
C ARG A 327 15.20 11.65 -2.26
N TRP A 328 14.14 10.92 -1.94
CA TRP A 328 13.35 11.17 -0.74
C TRP A 328 14.20 11.12 0.53
N GLN A 329 14.91 10.02 0.76
CA GLN A 329 15.65 9.80 2.00
C GLN A 329 16.80 10.80 2.18
N SER A 330 17.52 11.13 1.11
CA SER A 330 18.64 12.09 1.17
C SER A 330 18.20 13.53 1.40
N GLN A 331 17.04 13.92 0.87
CA GLN A 331 16.45 15.25 1.10
C GLN A 331 15.73 15.33 2.45
N ASN A 332 15.30 14.20 3.01
CA ASN A 332 14.56 14.13 4.26
C ASN A 332 15.19 13.08 5.18
N PRO A 333 16.41 13.35 5.70
CA PRO A 333 17.11 12.36 6.53
C PRO A 333 16.31 11.99 7.79
N ASP A 334 15.51 12.89 8.34
CA ASP A 334 14.64 12.65 9.50
C ASP A 334 13.15 12.50 9.13
N GLY A 335 12.87 12.12 7.87
CA GLY A 335 11.52 11.97 7.37
C GLY A 335 10.76 13.29 7.34
N TYR A 336 9.48 13.25 7.71
CA TYR A 336 8.64 14.44 7.78
C TYR A 336 8.96 15.35 9.00
N ALA A 337 9.84 14.92 9.90
CA ALA A 337 10.23 15.68 11.09
C ALA A 337 11.34 16.72 10.82
N THR A 338 11.84 16.84 9.58
CA THR A 338 13.04 17.61 9.23
C THR A 338 12.87 19.14 9.28
N GLU A 339 11.70 19.66 9.56
CA GLU A 339 11.48 21.11 9.73
C GLU A 339 11.44 21.46 11.22
N LYS A 340 12.52 22.09 11.70
CA LYS A 340 12.54 22.84 12.95
C LYS A 340 12.32 24.31 12.66
#